data_d4bd56b12a33d79a03a462941e86b4b9
#
_entry.id   d4bd56b12a33d79a03a462941e86b4b9
#
_cell.length_a   1.000
_cell.length_b   1.000
_cell.length_c   1.000
_cell.angle_alpha   90.00
_cell.angle_beta   90.00
_cell.angle_gamma   90.00
#
_symmetry.space_group_name_H-M   'P 1'
#
loop_
_entity.id
_entity.type
_entity.pdbx_description
1 polymer ?
#
loop_
_entity_poly.entity_id
_entity_poly.type
_entity_poly.pdbx_seq_one_letter_code
_entity_poly.pdbx_strand_id
1 'polypeptide(L)'
;GINTKIQLSEEEKIMRRRINEEYMLNGVILENPETITIQKGIRIGRDTVIESNVKILGDTIIGENCLIGMNSRIEDSKIADDVKILSSVIEKAIVEKGADVGPFSRLRPKAHLKERVHIGNFVEVKNAVVGEG
;
A
#
# COMPACT_ATOMS: atom_id res chain seq x y z
N GLY A 1 -8.26 -23.77 27.77
CA GLY A 1 -8.74 -23.02 26.71
C GLY A 1 -8.21 -23.46 25.37
N ILE A 2 -9.10 -23.78 24.50
CA ILE A 2 -8.73 -24.17 23.16
C ILE A 2 -8.77 -22.94 22.30
N ASN A 3 -7.60 -22.54 21.82
CA ASN A 3 -7.47 -21.47 20.88
C ASN A 3 -7.81 -22.02 19.49
N THR A 4 -9.00 -21.80 19.05
CA THR A 4 -9.41 -22.25 17.74
C THR A 4 -9.02 -21.21 16.70
N LYS A 5 -8.95 -21.64 15.44
CA LYS A 5 -8.74 -20.72 14.32
C LYS A 5 -9.85 -19.69 14.22
N ILE A 6 -11.04 -20.04 14.67
CA ILE A 6 -12.18 -19.11 14.73
C ILE A 6 -11.93 -18.00 15.73
N GLN A 7 -11.46 -18.34 16.94
CA GLN A 7 -11.12 -17.34 17.96
C GLN A 7 -10.01 -16.43 17.49
N LEU A 8 -8.97 -17.00 16.90
CA LEU A 8 -7.85 -16.24 16.37
C LEU A 8 -8.32 -15.26 15.28
N SER A 9 -9.19 -15.72 14.39
CA SER A 9 -9.76 -14.88 13.34
C SER A 9 -10.57 -13.71 13.93
N GLU A 10 -11.35 -13.96 14.96
CA GLU A 10 -12.13 -12.89 15.61
C GLU A 10 -11.21 -11.87 16.30
N GLU A 11 -10.15 -12.32 16.93
CA GLU A 11 -9.18 -11.43 17.56
C GLU A 11 -8.47 -10.57 16.52
N GLU A 12 -8.13 -11.14 15.37
CA GLU A 12 -7.50 -10.42 14.27
C GLU A 12 -8.44 -9.33 13.71
N LYS A 13 -9.73 -9.60 13.61
CA LYS A 13 -10.72 -8.62 13.17
C LYS A 13 -10.81 -7.43 14.12
N ILE A 14 -10.80 -7.70 15.41
CA ILE A 14 -10.85 -6.65 16.43
C ILE A 14 -9.60 -5.77 16.35
N MET A 15 -8.44 -6.39 16.23
CA MET A 15 -7.17 -5.67 16.12
C MET A 15 -7.13 -4.83 14.83
N ARG A 16 -7.56 -5.40 13.72
CA ARG A 16 -7.61 -4.69 12.44
C ARG A 16 -8.50 -3.46 12.52
N ARG A 17 -9.67 -3.60 13.15
CA ARG A 17 -10.58 -2.47 13.34
C ARG A 17 -9.93 -1.35 14.13
N ARG A 18 -9.25 -1.67 15.22
CA ARG A 18 -8.56 -0.66 16.04
C ARG A 18 -7.48 0.07 15.27
N ILE A 19 -6.66 -0.68 14.55
CA ILE A 19 -5.57 -0.11 13.75
C ILE A 19 -6.14 0.79 12.67
N ASN A 20 -7.16 0.32 11.96
CA ASN A 20 -7.76 1.09 10.86
C ASN A 20 -8.47 2.35 11.34
N GLU A 21 -9.11 2.29 12.51
CA GLU A 21 -9.73 3.47 13.09
C GLU A 21 -8.71 4.57 13.39
N GLU A 22 -7.52 4.20 13.87
CA GLU A 22 -6.46 5.16 14.11
C GLU A 22 -6.04 5.88 12.82
N TYR A 23 -5.90 5.13 11.73
CA TYR A 23 -5.56 5.72 10.44
C TYR A 23 -6.65 6.67 9.95
N MET A 24 -7.92 6.28 10.08
CA MET A 24 -9.04 7.13 9.68
C MET A 24 -9.11 8.40 10.52
N LEU A 25 -8.84 8.32 11.81
CA LEU A 25 -8.79 9.50 12.68
C LEU A 25 -7.67 10.46 12.29
N ASN A 26 -6.61 9.95 11.68
CA ASN A 26 -5.48 10.76 11.22
C ASN A 26 -5.61 11.21 9.76
N GLY A 27 -6.77 11.04 9.17
CA GLY A 27 -7.09 11.61 7.86
C GLY A 27 -6.85 10.67 6.68
N VAL A 28 -6.59 9.39 6.92
CA VAL A 28 -6.50 8.39 5.85
C VAL A 28 -7.90 7.92 5.49
N ILE A 29 -8.19 7.82 4.21
CA ILE A 29 -9.52 7.39 3.74
C ILE A 29 -9.45 5.90 3.40
N LEU A 30 -10.13 5.09 4.20
CA LEU A 30 -10.19 3.65 3.96
C LEU A 30 -11.56 3.29 3.39
N GLU A 31 -11.58 2.82 2.16
CA GLU A 31 -12.80 2.31 1.54
C GLU A 31 -12.96 0.84 1.89
N ASN A 32 -14.04 0.51 2.57
CA ASN A 32 -14.29 -0.84 3.03
C ASN A 32 -13.20 -1.36 3.99
N PRO A 33 -13.05 -0.69 5.14
CA PRO A 33 -11.91 -0.95 6.03
C PRO A 33 -11.82 -2.39 6.55
N GLU A 34 -12.92 -3.12 6.58
CA GLU A 34 -12.93 -4.52 7.01
C GLU A 34 -12.07 -5.42 6.12
N THR A 35 -11.81 -5.00 4.90
CA THR A 35 -11.02 -5.75 3.93
C THR A 35 -9.57 -5.28 3.84
N ILE A 36 -9.20 -4.26 4.60
CA ILE A 36 -7.89 -3.62 4.52
C ILE A 36 -7.04 -4.04 5.70
N THR A 37 -5.82 -4.49 5.42
CA THR A 37 -4.85 -4.85 6.43
C THR A 37 -3.66 -3.90 6.36
N ILE A 38 -3.43 -3.15 7.43
CA ILE A 38 -2.28 -2.27 7.56
C ILE A 38 -1.53 -2.69 8.82
N GLN A 39 -0.27 -3.06 8.67
CA GLN A 39 0.54 -3.46 9.80
C GLN A 39 0.77 -2.27 10.71
N LYS A 40 0.75 -2.51 12.02
CA LYS A 40 0.93 -1.46 13.01
C LYS A 40 2.26 -0.74 12.82
N GLY A 41 2.25 0.58 12.95
CA GLY A 41 3.45 1.40 12.87
C GLY A 41 3.78 1.94 11.48
N ILE A 42 3.05 1.54 10.47
CA ILE A 42 3.21 2.10 9.12
C ILE A 42 2.70 3.54 9.11
N ARG A 43 3.46 4.43 8.48
CA ARG A 43 3.05 5.83 8.34
C ARG A 43 2.37 6.03 7.00
N ILE A 44 1.19 6.63 7.04
CA ILE A 44 0.42 6.96 5.85
C ILE A 44 -0.03 8.42 5.99
N GLY A 45 0.26 9.23 4.97
CA GLY A 45 -0.12 10.63 4.95
C GLY A 45 -1.62 10.82 4.80
N ARG A 46 -2.10 11.96 5.25
CA ARG A 46 -3.52 12.30 5.18
C ARG A 46 -3.99 12.42 3.73
N ASP A 47 -5.28 12.26 3.54
CA ASP A 47 -5.95 12.34 2.23
C ASP A 47 -5.53 11.23 1.26
N THR A 48 -4.71 10.28 1.71
CA THR A 48 -4.44 9.06 0.95
C THR A 48 -5.66 8.15 1.01
N VAL A 49 -6.08 7.67 -0.15
CA VAL A 49 -7.21 6.76 -0.29
C VAL A 49 -6.69 5.34 -0.44
N ILE A 50 -7.19 4.44 0.39
CA ILE A 50 -6.89 3.01 0.33
C ILE A 50 -8.17 2.27 0.02
N GLU A 51 -8.19 1.62 -1.14
CA GLU A 51 -9.37 0.90 -1.61
C GLU A 51 -9.48 -0.50 -0.99
N SER A 52 -10.53 -1.21 -1.34
CA SER A 52 -10.85 -2.50 -0.76
C SER A 52 -9.74 -3.53 -0.97
N ASN A 53 -9.60 -4.42 0.00
CA ASN A 53 -8.77 -5.60 -0.12
C ASN A 53 -7.29 -5.30 -0.36
N VAL A 54 -6.78 -4.25 0.27
CA VAL A 54 -5.38 -3.84 0.19
C VAL A 54 -4.63 -4.33 1.41
N LYS A 55 -3.38 -4.76 1.21
CA LYS A 55 -2.47 -5.12 2.30
C LYS A 55 -1.24 -4.22 2.26
N ILE A 56 -0.93 -3.59 3.38
CA ILE A 56 0.25 -2.75 3.53
C ILE A 56 1.05 -3.29 4.71
N LEU A 57 2.25 -3.78 4.43
CA LEU A 57 3.02 -4.60 5.36
C LEU A 57 4.46 -4.11 5.47
N GLY A 58 5.12 -4.57 6.53
CA GLY A 58 6.54 -4.36 6.71
C GLY A 58 6.92 -2.94 7.04
N ASP A 59 8.12 -2.57 6.67
CA ASP A 59 8.66 -1.22 6.87
C ASP A 59 8.28 -0.35 5.67
N THR A 60 7.05 0.15 5.69
CA THR A 60 6.47 0.91 4.59
C THR A 60 6.09 2.31 5.03
N ILE A 61 6.31 3.27 4.16
CA ILE A 61 5.88 4.65 4.34
C ILE A 61 5.13 5.07 3.09
N ILE A 62 3.95 5.64 3.28
CA ILE A 62 3.14 6.18 2.18
C ILE A 62 2.86 7.64 2.47
N GLY A 63 3.05 8.49 1.48
CA GLY A 63 2.87 9.93 1.61
C GLY A 63 1.41 10.37 1.60
N GLU A 64 1.19 11.64 1.35
CA GLU A 64 -0.12 12.27 1.29
C GLU A 64 -0.69 12.21 -0.13
N ASN A 65 -2.02 12.28 -0.23
CA ASN A 65 -2.75 12.37 -1.50
C ASN A 65 -2.44 11.22 -2.47
N CYS A 66 -2.15 10.05 -1.94
CA CYS A 66 -1.95 8.86 -2.76
C CYS A 66 -3.27 8.13 -3.00
N LEU A 67 -3.29 7.30 -4.03
CA LEU A 67 -4.36 6.34 -4.25
C LEU A 67 -3.74 4.94 -4.29
N ILE A 68 -4.15 4.10 -3.37
CA ILE A 68 -3.75 2.70 -3.35
C ILE A 68 -4.97 1.89 -3.77
N GLY A 69 -4.95 1.46 -5.02
CA GLY A 69 -6.10 0.80 -5.64
C GLY A 69 -6.33 -0.63 -5.14
N MET A 70 -7.55 -1.07 -5.33
CA MET A 70 -8.02 -2.37 -4.82
C MET A 70 -7.08 -3.52 -5.16
N ASN A 71 -7.01 -4.48 -4.26
CA ASN A 71 -6.22 -5.71 -4.42
C ASN A 71 -4.71 -5.47 -4.51
N SER A 72 -4.22 -4.29 -4.15
CA SER A 72 -2.78 -4.03 -4.13
C SER A 72 -2.16 -4.59 -2.86
N ARG A 73 -0.88 -4.95 -2.98
CA ARG A 73 -0.05 -5.37 -1.85
C ARG A 73 1.24 -4.56 -1.87
N ILE A 74 1.52 -3.88 -0.77
CA ILE A 74 2.72 -3.04 -0.64
C ILE A 74 3.49 -3.51 0.58
N GLU A 75 4.76 -3.84 0.41
CA GLU A 75 5.59 -4.35 1.49
C GLU A 75 6.99 -3.74 1.42
N ASP A 76 7.50 -3.28 2.57
CA ASP A 76 8.86 -2.77 2.73
C ASP A 76 9.22 -1.70 1.69
N SER A 77 8.30 -0.79 1.41
CA SER A 77 8.46 0.17 0.32
C SER A 77 8.26 1.60 0.79
N LYS A 78 8.82 2.54 0.03
CA LYS A 78 8.68 3.96 0.29
C LYS A 78 7.95 4.61 -0.87
N ILE A 79 6.76 5.11 -0.58
CA ILE A 79 5.87 5.72 -1.55
C ILE A 79 5.74 7.19 -1.19
N ALA A 80 6.15 8.07 -2.09
CA ALA A 80 6.08 9.51 -1.85
C ALA A 80 4.66 10.04 -2.05
N ASP A 81 4.50 11.37 -2.03
CA ASP A 81 3.19 12.00 -2.19
C ASP A 81 2.67 11.89 -3.62
N ASP A 82 1.36 11.99 -3.77
CA ASP A 82 0.68 12.07 -5.07
C ASP A 82 0.92 10.87 -5.98
N VAL A 83 1.18 9.72 -5.41
CA VAL A 83 1.42 8.46 -6.14
C VAL A 83 0.11 7.70 -6.29
N LYS A 84 -0.07 7.08 -7.45
CA LYS A 84 -1.20 6.17 -7.70
C LYS A 84 -0.66 4.77 -7.96
N ILE A 85 -1.14 3.82 -7.18
CA ILE A 85 -0.82 2.41 -7.36
C ILE A 85 -2.14 1.67 -7.55
N LEU A 86 -2.35 1.14 -8.74
CA LEU A 86 -3.59 0.48 -9.11
C LEU A 86 -3.37 -1.02 -9.19
N SER A 87 -4.04 -1.77 -8.32
CA SER A 87 -4.12 -3.24 -8.39
C SER A 87 -2.77 -3.90 -8.72
N SER A 88 -1.76 -3.59 -7.94
CA SER A 88 -0.38 -4.00 -8.22
C SER A 88 0.32 -4.49 -6.96
N VAL A 89 1.45 -5.15 -7.14
CA VAL A 89 2.28 -5.67 -6.05
C VAL A 89 3.59 -4.88 -6.01
N ILE A 90 3.90 -4.31 -4.86
CA ILE A 90 5.08 -3.48 -4.65
C ILE A 90 5.90 -4.06 -3.50
N GLU A 91 7.14 -4.46 -3.77
CA GLU A 91 8.02 -5.06 -2.77
C GLU A 91 9.38 -4.36 -2.77
N LYS A 92 9.81 -3.88 -1.62
CA LYS A 92 11.15 -3.29 -1.41
C LYS A 92 11.52 -2.31 -2.52
N ALA A 93 10.60 -1.43 -2.84
CA ALA A 93 10.75 -0.46 -3.92
C ALA A 93 10.63 0.97 -3.41
N ILE A 94 11.11 1.91 -4.20
CA ILE A 94 10.99 3.33 -3.95
C ILE A 94 10.20 3.93 -5.10
N VAL A 95 9.14 4.67 -4.79
CA VAL A 95 8.30 5.32 -5.77
C VAL A 95 8.23 6.80 -5.44
N GLU A 96 8.77 7.63 -6.31
CA GLU A 96 8.87 9.06 -6.07
C GLU A 96 7.58 9.79 -6.43
N LYS A 97 7.52 11.04 -6.04
CA LYS A 97 6.33 11.87 -6.13
C LYS A 97 5.69 11.87 -7.51
N GLY A 98 4.38 11.72 -7.52
CA GLY A 98 3.59 11.83 -8.75
C GLY A 98 3.70 10.67 -9.72
N ALA A 99 4.47 9.64 -9.39
CA ALA A 99 4.55 8.44 -10.23
C ALA A 99 3.27 7.63 -10.14
N ASP A 100 2.99 6.83 -11.14
CA ASP A 100 1.86 5.92 -11.09
C ASP A 100 2.21 4.54 -11.65
N VAL A 101 1.52 3.53 -11.15
CA VAL A 101 1.80 2.13 -11.44
C VAL A 101 0.51 1.36 -11.66
N GLY A 102 0.48 0.56 -12.69
CA GLY A 102 -0.57 -0.39 -12.92
C GLY A 102 -1.65 0.05 -13.86
N PRO A 103 -2.75 -0.69 -13.90
CA PRO A 103 -2.98 -1.86 -13.03
C PRO A 103 -2.19 -3.09 -13.44
N PHE A 104 -2.15 -4.09 -12.53
CA PHE A 104 -1.60 -5.42 -12.76
C PHE A 104 -0.11 -5.41 -13.10
N SER A 105 0.65 -4.64 -12.34
CA SER A 105 2.10 -4.57 -12.49
C SER A 105 2.78 -4.94 -11.19
N ARG A 106 4.08 -5.19 -11.26
CA ARG A 106 4.85 -5.60 -10.10
C ARG A 106 6.16 -4.84 -10.03
N LEU A 107 6.41 -4.20 -8.90
CA LEU A 107 7.72 -3.66 -8.57
C LEU A 107 8.38 -4.60 -7.60
N ARG A 108 9.53 -5.13 -7.97
CA ARG A 108 10.33 -6.07 -7.18
C ARG A 108 11.47 -5.35 -6.48
N PRO A 109 12.20 -6.05 -5.60
CA PRO A 109 13.27 -5.42 -4.83
C PRO A 109 14.23 -4.60 -5.66
N LYS A 110 14.56 -3.41 -5.15
CA LYS A 110 15.44 -2.41 -5.75
C LYS A 110 14.87 -1.72 -6.99
N ALA A 111 13.58 -1.87 -7.25
CA ALA A 111 12.93 -1.01 -8.24
C ALA A 111 12.85 0.41 -7.68
N HIS A 112 13.17 1.40 -8.49
CA HIS A 112 13.11 2.80 -8.10
C HIS A 112 12.50 3.59 -9.23
N LEU A 113 11.30 4.09 -9.02
CA LEU A 113 10.61 4.95 -9.98
C LEU A 113 10.86 6.40 -9.62
N LYS A 114 11.40 7.15 -10.55
CA LYS A 114 11.62 8.59 -10.38
C LYS A 114 10.31 9.35 -10.44
N GLU A 115 10.36 10.66 -10.17
CA GLU A 115 9.19 11.49 -10.15
C GLU A 115 8.38 11.40 -11.45
N ARG A 116 7.07 11.29 -11.30
CA ARG A 116 6.09 11.33 -12.38
C ARG A 116 6.22 10.25 -13.45
N VAL A 117 7.01 9.21 -13.18
CA VAL A 117 7.11 8.07 -14.08
C VAL A 117 5.79 7.30 -14.11
N HIS A 118 5.41 6.87 -15.29
CA HIS A 118 4.22 6.05 -15.48
C HIS A 118 4.64 4.61 -15.87
N ILE A 119 4.22 3.65 -15.06
CA ILE A 119 4.36 2.23 -15.36
C ILE A 119 2.97 1.71 -15.70
N GLY A 120 2.79 1.27 -16.94
CA GLY A 120 1.50 0.76 -17.40
C GLY A 120 1.15 -0.61 -16.83
N ASN A 121 0.22 -1.29 -17.48
CA ASN A 121 -0.24 -2.60 -17.04
C ASN A 121 0.68 -3.72 -17.53
N PHE A 122 0.71 -4.82 -16.76
CA PHE A 122 1.49 -6.02 -17.07
C PHE A 122 2.99 -5.77 -17.20
N VAL A 123 3.53 -4.86 -16.39
CA VAL A 123 4.95 -4.54 -16.37
C VAL A 123 5.57 -5.04 -15.07
N GLU A 124 6.75 -5.64 -15.17
CA GLU A 124 7.56 -5.99 -14.02
C GLU A 124 8.84 -5.16 -14.04
N VAL A 125 9.16 -4.53 -12.91
CA VAL A 125 10.40 -3.77 -12.74
C VAL A 125 11.19 -4.42 -11.61
N LYS A 126 12.44 -4.79 -11.88
CA LYS A 126 13.31 -5.43 -10.89
C LYS A 126 14.70 -4.80 -10.96
N ASN A 127 15.19 -4.35 -9.80
CA ASN A 127 16.57 -3.85 -9.67
C ASN A 127 16.93 -2.84 -10.77
N ALA A 128 16.05 -1.87 -10.97
CA ALA A 128 16.23 -0.88 -12.02
C ALA A 128 15.69 0.47 -11.57
N VAL A 129 16.33 1.53 -12.05
CA VAL A 129 15.87 2.89 -11.86
C VAL A 129 15.18 3.32 -13.15
N VAL A 130 13.89 3.67 -13.03
CA VAL A 130 13.11 4.13 -14.17
C VAL A 130 12.96 5.64 -14.04
N GLY A 131 13.53 6.36 -14.99
CA GLY A 131 13.50 7.81 -15.02
C GLY A 131 12.53 8.35 -16.04
N GLU A 132 12.42 9.68 -16.09
CA GLU A 132 11.63 10.37 -17.10
C GLU A 132 12.26 10.19 -18.48
N GLY A 133 11.43 10.09 -19.44
CA GLY A 133 11.89 10.07 -20.81
C GLY A 133 11.43 8.96 -21.64
#